data_40110b9d3a65d0c35b4fc607b9d3e24d
#
_entry.id   40110b9d3a65d0c35b4fc607b9d3e24d
#
_cell.length_a   1.000
_cell.length_b   1.000
_cell.length_c   1.000
_cell.angle_alpha   90.00
_cell.angle_beta   90.00
_cell.angle_gamma   90.00
#
_symmetry.space_group_name_H-M   'P 1'
#
loop_
_entity.id
_entity.type
_entity.pdbx_description
1 polymer ?
#
loop_
_entity_poly.entity_id
_entity_poly.type
_entity_poly.pdbx_seq_one_letter_code
_entity_poly.pdbx_strand_id
1 'polypeptide(L)'
;MKPPNLRFKSPQPYIAGEAVWDVSGQSDIMCPQIDNYGVLSGQEDCLMLNIYVPEVAFESALPVMAWIHGGALIRGSNQIQTQGPQEFMDRNVVVVTINYRSIFFR
;
A
#
# COMPACT_ATOMS: atom_id res chain seq x y z
N MET A 1 -14.25 4.07 -6.73
CA MET A 1 -15.17 4.36 -5.59
C MET A 1 -15.85 3.06 -5.18
N LYS A 2 -15.58 2.54 -3.97
CA LYS A 2 -16.28 1.33 -3.48
C LYS A 2 -17.74 1.69 -3.14
N PRO A 3 -18.71 0.87 -3.55
CA PRO A 3 -20.09 1.09 -3.12
C PRO A 3 -20.18 0.97 -1.59
N PRO A 4 -20.87 1.89 -0.91
CA PRO A 4 -20.98 1.93 0.55
C PRO A 4 -21.67 0.69 1.17
N ASN A 5 -22.25 -0.16 0.36
CA ASN A 5 -22.97 -1.37 0.75
C ASN A 5 -22.09 -2.63 0.89
N LEU A 6 -20.76 -2.54 0.71
CA LEU A 6 -19.83 -3.67 0.83
C LEU A 6 -19.13 -3.76 2.19
N ARG A 7 -19.36 -2.79 3.09
CA ARG A 7 -18.78 -2.81 4.43
C ARG A 7 -19.27 -4.04 5.21
N PHE A 8 -18.35 -4.72 5.90
CA PHE A 8 -18.61 -5.97 6.65
C PHE A 8 -19.09 -7.16 5.81
N LYS A 9 -18.97 -7.11 4.49
CA LYS A 9 -19.23 -8.25 3.59
C LYS A 9 -17.94 -8.93 3.19
N SER A 10 -18.06 -10.17 2.71
CA SER A 10 -16.94 -10.91 2.14
C SER A 10 -16.25 -10.12 1.03
N PRO A 11 -14.91 -10.20 0.90
CA PRO A 11 -14.20 -9.57 -0.19
C PRO A 11 -14.80 -9.94 -1.54
N GLN A 12 -14.88 -8.97 -2.44
CA GLN A 12 -15.29 -9.19 -3.82
C GLN A 12 -14.06 -9.11 -4.73
N PRO A 13 -13.98 -9.89 -5.81
CA PRO A 13 -12.92 -9.75 -6.80
C PRO A 13 -12.87 -8.32 -7.33
N TYR A 14 -11.68 -7.80 -7.48
CA TYR A 14 -11.47 -6.53 -8.15
C TYR A 14 -11.59 -6.75 -9.66
N ILE A 15 -12.49 -6.02 -10.30
CA ILE A 15 -12.60 -6.01 -11.77
C ILE A 15 -11.78 -4.82 -12.26
N ALA A 16 -10.62 -5.10 -12.84
CA ALA A 16 -9.80 -4.08 -13.46
C ALA A 16 -10.55 -3.53 -14.69
N GLY A 17 -10.72 -2.20 -14.75
CA GLY A 17 -11.16 -1.51 -15.94
C GLY A 17 -10.03 -1.44 -16.97
N GLU A 18 -10.37 -1.15 -18.22
CA GLU A 18 -9.38 -0.93 -19.31
C GLU A 18 -8.65 0.42 -19.21
N ALA A 19 -9.00 1.24 -18.25
CA ALA A 19 -8.43 2.58 -18.08
C ALA A 19 -7.00 2.53 -17.52
N VAL A 20 -6.11 3.32 -18.08
CA VAL A 20 -4.81 3.64 -17.50
C VAL A 20 -5.04 4.55 -16.31
N TRP A 21 -4.53 4.16 -15.15
CA TRP A 21 -4.65 4.93 -13.91
C TRP A 21 -3.37 5.72 -13.69
N ASP A 22 -3.49 7.03 -13.57
CA ASP A 22 -2.41 7.86 -13.08
C ASP A 22 -2.36 7.75 -11.55
N VAL A 23 -1.29 7.13 -11.05
CA VAL A 23 -1.06 6.91 -9.63
C VAL A 23 0.11 7.75 -9.09
N SER A 24 0.62 8.69 -9.87
CA SER A 24 1.81 9.51 -9.55
C SER A 24 1.65 10.42 -8.32
N GLY A 25 0.58 10.52 -7.68
CA GLY A 25 0.36 11.37 -6.49
C GLY A 25 -0.25 10.65 -5.31
N GLN A 26 -0.32 9.32 -5.33
CA GLN A 26 -1.08 8.55 -4.33
C GLN A 26 -0.23 7.91 -3.23
N SER A 27 1.00 8.37 -3.02
CA SER A 27 1.94 7.78 -2.05
C SER A 27 1.49 7.89 -0.58
N ASP A 28 0.55 8.79 -0.26
CA ASP A 28 0.17 9.13 1.12
C ASP A 28 -1.17 8.55 1.58
N ILE A 29 -1.73 7.62 0.81
CA ILE A 29 -2.98 6.96 1.16
C ILE A 29 -2.74 5.94 2.27
N MET A 30 -3.51 6.05 3.36
CA MET A 30 -3.53 5.07 4.44
C MET A 30 -4.96 4.62 4.74
N CYS A 31 -5.11 3.41 5.28
CA CYS A 31 -6.39 2.91 5.74
C CYS A 31 -6.86 3.65 7.00
N PRO A 32 -8.17 3.72 7.29
CA PRO A 32 -8.68 4.38 8.48
C PRO A 32 -8.02 3.82 9.73
N GLN A 33 -7.46 4.70 10.54
CA GLN A 33 -6.72 4.36 11.75
C GLN A 33 -6.72 5.53 12.73
N ILE A 34 -6.40 5.24 13.99
CA ILE A 34 -6.22 6.25 15.02
C ILE A 34 -4.72 6.44 15.23
N ASP A 35 -4.26 7.67 15.11
CA ASP A 35 -2.85 8.04 15.31
C ASP A 35 -2.44 8.02 16.80
N ASN A 36 -1.20 8.39 17.08
CA ASN A 36 -0.66 8.45 18.45
C ASN A 36 -1.32 9.51 19.33
N TYR A 37 -2.04 10.45 18.73
CA TYR A 37 -2.71 11.56 19.39
C TYR A 37 -4.21 11.32 19.56
N GLY A 38 -4.70 10.14 19.15
CA GLY A 38 -6.12 9.80 19.21
C GLY A 38 -6.96 10.37 18.06
N VAL A 39 -6.32 10.89 17.02
CA VAL A 39 -7.01 11.48 15.87
C VAL A 39 -7.27 10.39 14.81
N LEU A 40 -8.53 10.31 14.35
CA LEU A 40 -8.90 9.43 13.25
C LEU A 40 -8.39 10.01 11.93
N SER A 41 -7.66 9.22 11.18
CA SER A 41 -7.09 9.57 9.89
C SER A 41 -7.23 8.44 8.88
N GLY A 42 -6.91 8.71 7.61
CA GLY A 42 -6.99 7.75 6.51
C GLY A 42 -8.34 7.72 5.80
N GLN A 43 -8.46 6.83 4.82
CA GLN A 43 -9.66 6.70 3.98
C GLN A 43 -9.98 5.23 3.70
N GLU A 44 -11.27 4.92 3.41
CA GLU A 44 -11.70 3.54 3.18
C GLU A 44 -11.18 2.94 1.87
N ASP A 45 -10.98 3.76 0.83
CA ASP A 45 -10.36 3.34 -0.42
C ASP A 45 -8.83 3.42 -0.30
N CYS A 46 -8.28 2.48 0.44
CA CYS A 46 -6.89 2.49 0.90
C CYS A 46 -6.07 1.27 0.46
N LEU A 47 -6.67 0.28 -0.22
CA LEU A 47 -5.98 -0.94 -0.60
C LEU A 47 -5.08 -0.70 -1.81
N MET A 48 -4.02 0.07 -1.57
CA MET A 48 -3.00 0.44 -2.54
C MET A 48 -1.69 -0.24 -2.19
N LEU A 49 -0.82 -0.35 -3.20
CA LEU A 49 0.56 -0.79 -3.03
C LEU A 49 1.49 0.16 -3.78
N ASN A 50 2.73 0.25 -3.34
CA ASN A 50 3.79 0.94 -4.06
C ASN A 50 4.77 -0.11 -4.58
N ILE A 51 5.29 0.10 -5.78
CA ILE A 51 6.32 -0.72 -6.40
C ILE A 51 7.51 0.18 -6.72
N TYR A 52 8.65 -0.15 -6.15
CA TYR A 52 9.92 0.54 -6.39
C TYR A 52 10.82 -0.37 -7.21
N VAL A 53 11.24 0.09 -8.38
CA VAL A 53 12.03 -0.68 -9.35
C VAL A 53 13.37 0.04 -9.58
N PRO A 54 14.52 -0.65 -9.47
CA PRO A 54 15.82 -0.08 -9.80
C PRO A 54 15.90 0.33 -11.29
N GLU A 55 16.56 1.44 -11.59
CA GLU A 55 16.68 1.96 -12.97
C GLU A 55 17.39 1.01 -13.93
N VAL A 56 18.34 0.21 -13.44
CA VAL A 56 19.19 -0.67 -14.27
C VAL A 56 18.55 -2.04 -14.57
N ALA A 57 17.29 -2.24 -14.25
CA ALA A 57 16.71 -3.56 -14.12
C ALA A 57 16.05 -4.15 -15.37
N PHE A 58 16.03 -3.47 -16.50
CA PHE A 58 15.18 -3.86 -17.62
C PHE A 58 15.64 -5.11 -18.40
N GLU A 59 16.80 -5.66 -18.11
CA GLU A 59 17.36 -6.80 -18.87
C GLU A 59 17.35 -8.15 -18.11
N SER A 60 16.98 -8.17 -16.83
CA SER A 60 16.98 -9.40 -16.02
C SER A 60 15.82 -9.48 -15.05
N ALA A 61 15.38 -10.70 -14.73
CA ALA A 61 14.42 -10.92 -13.65
C ALA A 61 15.08 -10.57 -12.31
N LEU A 62 14.53 -9.59 -11.60
CA LEU A 62 15.01 -9.18 -10.29
C LEU A 62 14.24 -9.86 -9.16
N PRO A 63 14.90 -10.11 -8.02
CA PRO A 63 14.20 -10.56 -6.82
C PRO A 63 13.21 -9.48 -6.37
N VAL A 64 12.04 -9.92 -5.90
CA VAL A 64 10.99 -9.05 -5.38
C VAL A 64 10.87 -9.26 -3.86
N MET A 65 10.93 -8.17 -3.11
CA MET A 65 10.72 -8.17 -1.67
C MET A 65 9.42 -7.45 -1.34
N ALA A 66 8.48 -8.15 -0.71
CA ALA A 66 7.25 -7.54 -0.21
C ALA A 66 7.45 -7.11 1.25
N TRP A 67 7.22 -5.82 1.52
CA TRP A 67 7.24 -5.27 2.86
C TRP A 67 5.83 -5.09 3.40
N ILE A 68 5.59 -5.68 4.57
CA ILE A 68 4.30 -5.66 5.26
C ILE A 68 4.50 -4.84 6.54
N HIS A 69 3.84 -3.68 6.63
CA HIS A 69 4.02 -2.80 7.78
C HIS A 69 3.51 -3.42 9.08
N GLY A 70 4.16 -3.05 10.19
CA GLY A 70 3.66 -3.31 11.54
C GLY A 70 2.62 -2.30 12.00
N GLY A 71 2.33 -2.28 13.30
CA GLY A 71 1.45 -1.29 13.93
C GLY A 71 0.40 -1.90 14.85
N ALA A 72 0.71 -3.04 15.47
CA ALA A 72 -0.12 -3.74 16.46
C ALA A 72 -1.55 -4.05 15.96
N LEU A 73 -1.75 -4.21 14.66
CA LEU A 73 -3.04 -4.42 13.99
C LEU A 73 -4.01 -3.24 14.14
N ILE A 74 -3.56 -2.10 14.61
CA ILE A 74 -4.42 -0.91 14.83
C ILE A 74 -4.05 0.26 13.92
N ARG A 75 -2.83 0.28 13.39
CA ARG A 75 -2.33 1.36 12.54
C ARG A 75 -1.21 0.88 11.63
N GLY A 76 -0.77 1.75 10.75
CA GLY A 76 0.33 1.55 9.82
C GLY A 76 -0.09 1.84 8.39
N SER A 77 0.90 1.94 7.51
CA SER A 77 0.67 2.20 6.10
C SER A 77 1.84 1.69 5.25
N ASN A 78 1.66 1.69 3.94
CA ASN A 78 2.70 1.36 2.97
C ASN A 78 3.71 2.52 2.74
N GLN A 79 3.60 3.62 3.51
CA GLN A 79 4.50 4.76 3.39
C GLN A 79 5.86 4.42 3.99
N ILE A 80 6.91 4.55 3.19
CA ILE A 80 8.29 4.36 3.62
C ILE A 80 8.92 5.74 3.88
N GLN A 81 8.46 6.43 4.90
CA GLN A 81 9.01 7.75 5.26
C GLN A 81 10.34 7.68 6.01
N THR A 82 10.62 6.59 6.71
CA THR A 82 11.79 6.45 7.57
C THR A 82 12.81 5.45 7.10
N GLN A 83 12.40 4.53 6.21
CA GLN A 83 13.25 3.49 5.64
C GLN A 83 12.96 3.42 4.15
N GLY A 84 13.54 4.36 3.40
CA GLY A 84 13.35 4.40 1.96
C GLY A 84 13.81 3.11 1.27
N PRO A 85 13.30 2.78 0.09
CA PRO A 85 13.66 1.57 -0.65
C PRO A 85 15.08 1.64 -1.24
N GLN A 86 15.79 2.76 -1.10
CA GLN A 86 17.05 3.07 -1.79
C GLN A 86 18.09 1.99 -1.59
N GLU A 87 18.33 1.56 -0.35
CA GLU A 87 19.36 0.54 -0.06
C GLU A 87 19.08 -0.81 -0.72
N PHE A 88 17.81 -1.15 -0.92
CA PHE A 88 17.40 -2.37 -1.64
C PHE A 88 17.52 -2.20 -3.14
N MET A 89 17.19 -1.01 -3.64
CA MET A 89 17.29 -0.69 -5.07
C MET A 89 18.75 -0.66 -5.52
N ASP A 90 19.67 -0.15 -4.69
CA ASP A 90 21.12 -0.21 -4.92
C ASP A 90 21.65 -1.66 -5.03
N ARG A 91 20.89 -2.63 -4.54
CA ARG A 91 21.19 -4.07 -4.62
C ARG A 91 20.38 -4.80 -5.70
N ASN A 92 19.74 -4.07 -6.58
CA ASN A 92 18.90 -4.60 -7.66
C ASN A 92 17.73 -5.47 -7.13
N VAL A 93 17.08 -5.04 -6.07
CA VAL A 93 15.88 -5.68 -5.51
C VAL A 93 14.67 -4.79 -5.77
N VAL A 94 13.61 -5.34 -6.35
CA VAL A 94 12.30 -4.67 -6.45
C VAL A 94 11.64 -4.71 -5.08
N VAL A 95 11.19 -3.56 -4.58
CA VAL A 95 10.49 -3.47 -3.30
C VAL A 95 9.02 -3.17 -3.54
N VAL A 96 8.15 -3.95 -2.92
CA VAL A 96 6.69 -3.75 -2.94
C VAL A 96 6.23 -3.48 -1.51
N THR A 97 5.53 -2.37 -1.28
CA THR A 97 4.93 -2.05 0.01
C THR A 97 3.43 -2.03 -0.10
N ILE A 98 2.73 -2.63 0.86
CA ILE A 98 1.29 -2.83 0.78
C ILE A 98 0.54 -2.15 1.91
N ASN A 99 -0.66 -1.65 1.62
CA ASN A 99 -1.65 -1.34 2.63
C ASN A 99 -2.56 -2.55 2.86
N TYR A 100 -3.01 -2.71 4.08
CA TYR A 100 -4.06 -3.67 4.45
C TYR A 100 -4.96 -3.06 5.53
N ARG A 101 -6.23 -3.50 5.56
CA ARG A 101 -7.17 -3.03 6.58
C ARG A 101 -6.90 -3.73 7.91
N SER A 102 -6.97 -2.95 8.98
CA SER A 102 -6.81 -3.44 10.36
C SER A 102 -8.05 -3.13 11.19
N ILE A 103 -8.24 -3.88 12.31
CA ILE A 103 -9.29 -3.73 13.33
C ILE A 103 -10.74 -3.71 12.78
N PHE A 104 -11.39 -2.54 12.81
CA PHE A 104 -12.83 -2.39 12.63
C PHE A 104 -13.27 -2.11 11.18
N PHE A 105 -12.33 -2.03 10.26
CA PHE A 105 -12.60 -1.68 8.87
C PHE A 105 -12.38 -2.85 7.89
N ARG A 106 -12.61 -4.05 8.37
CA ARG A 106 -12.62 -5.26 7.54
C ARG A 106 -13.79 -5.27 6.57
#